data_ac685958e4a969d1ff00b002d0364c83
#
_entry.id   ac685958e4a969d1ff00b002d0364c83
#
_cell.length_a   1.000
_cell.length_b   1.000
_cell.length_c   1.000
_cell.angle_alpha   90.00
_cell.angle_beta   90.00
_cell.angle_gamma   90.00
#
_symmetry.space_group_name_H-M   'P 1'
#
loop_
_entity.id
_entity.type
_entity.pdbx_description
1 polymer ?
#
loop_
_entity_poly.entity_id
_entity_poly.type
_entity_poly.pdbx_seq_one_letter_code
_entity_poly.pdbx_strand_id
1 'polypeptide(L)'
;GLPSTYGVSNDKMFYEPADADLPSENIWSTSRYLDHVPKLFEKLRQVHGWDVHLLHDVHHRLTPIEAARLGQSLEPMRLFWLEDIVPAENQEGFRIIRNHTTTPLAVGEVFNTIWDCKNLIEEQLIDYIRSTVVHAGGITHLRRIADLAGLYHVKTGCHGATDLSPVCMGAALNFDLWVPNFGIQEYMRHAEITNEVFPHHYYFSNGFLHPGESPGHGVDLDEKLAAKYPYQRAYLP
;
A
#
# COMPACT_ATOMS: atom_id res chain seq x y z
N GLY A 1 7.93 0.89 -17.73
CA GLY A 1 6.61 0.85 -18.34
C GLY A 1 5.58 0.68 -17.27
N LEU A 2 4.53 1.48 -17.26
CA LEU A 2 3.40 1.30 -16.35
C LEU A 2 2.91 -0.13 -16.47
N PRO A 3 2.67 -0.83 -15.36
CA PRO A 3 2.19 -2.19 -15.43
C PRO A 3 0.82 -2.18 -16.10
N SER A 4 0.77 -2.68 -17.31
CA SER A 4 -0.47 -2.98 -18.03
C SER A 4 -1.34 -4.02 -17.31
N THR A 5 -0.98 -4.42 -16.10
CA THR A 5 -1.43 -5.65 -15.47
C THR A 5 -2.12 -5.49 -14.14
N TYR A 6 -2.39 -4.28 -13.65
CA TYR A 6 -3.17 -4.15 -12.42
C TYR A 6 -4.63 -4.58 -12.63
N GLY A 7 -4.85 -5.89 -12.60
CA GLY A 7 -6.17 -6.50 -12.66
C GLY A 7 -6.89 -6.37 -14.00
N VAL A 8 -6.27 -5.81 -15.01
CA VAL A 8 -6.83 -5.71 -16.35
C VAL A 8 -6.22 -6.80 -17.20
N SER A 9 -7.04 -7.59 -17.89
CA SER A 9 -6.60 -8.68 -18.76
C SER A 9 -5.48 -8.22 -19.71
N ASN A 10 -4.67 -9.18 -20.17
CA ASN A 10 -3.58 -8.96 -21.16
C ASN A 10 -4.04 -8.33 -22.48
N ASP A 11 -5.32 -8.02 -22.64
CA ASP A 11 -5.79 -7.21 -23.74
C ASP A 11 -5.18 -5.82 -23.62
N LYS A 12 -4.29 -5.53 -24.55
CA LYS A 12 -3.63 -4.24 -24.63
C LYS A 12 -4.71 -3.16 -24.63
N MET A 13 -4.66 -2.26 -23.66
CA MET A 13 -5.48 -1.06 -23.69
C MET A 13 -4.82 -0.10 -24.67
N PHE A 14 -5.48 0.14 -25.78
CA PHE A 14 -5.01 1.08 -26.79
C PHE A 14 -5.80 2.39 -26.64
N TYR A 15 -5.09 3.46 -26.70
CA TYR A 15 -5.64 4.73 -27.11
C TYR A 15 -5.78 4.73 -28.62
N GLU A 16 -6.97 4.99 -29.11
CA GLU A 16 -7.15 5.30 -30.53
C GLU A 16 -6.98 6.82 -30.67
N PRO A 17 -5.87 7.29 -31.22
CA PRO A 17 -5.71 8.71 -31.48
C PRO A 17 -6.80 9.17 -32.47
N ALA A 18 -7.22 10.41 -32.34
CA ALA A 18 -8.19 11.00 -33.25
C ALA A 18 -7.68 11.09 -34.71
N ASP A 19 -6.36 10.96 -34.87
CA ASP A 19 -5.68 10.91 -36.16
C ASP A 19 -5.17 9.47 -36.39
N ALA A 20 -5.67 8.83 -37.43
CA ALA A 20 -5.34 7.45 -37.79
C ALA A 20 -3.86 7.25 -38.18
N ASP A 21 -3.12 8.31 -38.47
CA ASP A 21 -1.70 8.25 -38.79
C ASP A 21 -0.78 8.28 -37.58
N LEU A 22 -1.33 8.51 -36.37
CA LEU A 22 -0.57 8.43 -35.14
C LEU A 22 -0.43 6.99 -34.66
N PRO A 23 0.76 6.60 -34.14
CA PRO A 23 0.95 5.26 -33.60
C PRO A 23 0.00 5.02 -32.42
N SER A 24 -0.60 3.82 -32.39
CA SER A 24 -1.38 3.40 -31.23
C SER A 24 -0.45 3.19 -30.03
N GLU A 25 -0.80 3.76 -28.89
CA GLU A 25 -0.06 3.62 -27.63
C GLU A 25 -0.84 2.78 -26.63
N ASN A 26 -0.11 2.02 -25.82
CA ASN A 26 -0.70 1.35 -24.67
C ASN A 26 -0.90 2.39 -23.57
N ILE A 27 -2.13 2.82 -23.35
CA ILE A 27 -2.42 3.78 -22.29
C ILE A 27 -3.37 3.19 -21.25
N TRP A 28 -3.34 3.80 -20.10
CA TRP A 28 -4.30 3.55 -19.04
C TRP A 28 -5.71 3.99 -19.47
N SER A 29 -6.69 3.09 -19.31
CA SER A 29 -8.10 3.41 -19.52
C SER A 29 -8.88 3.24 -18.22
N THR A 30 -9.20 4.34 -17.56
CA THR A 30 -9.94 4.32 -16.30
C THR A 30 -11.30 3.66 -16.43
N SER A 31 -12.03 3.89 -17.54
CA SER A 31 -13.34 3.27 -17.75
C SER A 31 -13.26 1.74 -17.78
N ARG A 32 -12.28 1.18 -18.51
CA ARG A 32 -12.04 -0.26 -18.53
C ARG A 32 -11.65 -0.81 -17.17
N TYR A 33 -10.83 -0.08 -16.44
CA TYR A 33 -10.43 -0.45 -15.09
C TYR A 33 -11.61 -0.49 -14.14
N LEU A 34 -12.46 0.53 -14.14
CA LEU A 34 -13.67 0.60 -13.30
C LEU A 34 -14.68 -0.51 -13.64
N ASP A 35 -14.74 -0.94 -14.89
CA ASP A 35 -15.59 -2.06 -15.33
C ASP A 35 -14.99 -3.43 -14.96
N HIS A 36 -13.68 -3.54 -14.96
CA HIS A 36 -12.98 -4.82 -14.76
C HIS A 36 -12.84 -5.18 -13.29
N VAL A 37 -12.42 -4.23 -12.45
CA VAL A 37 -12.08 -4.50 -11.05
C VAL A 37 -13.24 -5.10 -10.25
N PRO A 38 -14.48 -4.61 -10.33
CA PRO A 38 -15.60 -5.25 -9.62
C PRO A 38 -15.83 -6.69 -10.06
N LYS A 39 -15.73 -6.98 -11.35
CA LYS A 39 -15.88 -8.35 -11.90
C LYS A 39 -14.76 -9.28 -11.41
N LEU A 40 -13.55 -8.77 -11.31
CA LEU A 40 -12.42 -9.51 -10.74
C LEU A 40 -12.70 -9.90 -9.29
N PHE A 41 -13.11 -8.95 -8.45
CA PHE A 41 -13.43 -9.21 -7.05
C PHE A 41 -14.64 -10.11 -6.85
N GLU A 42 -15.65 -9.97 -7.69
CA GLU A 42 -16.78 -10.92 -7.73
C GLU A 42 -16.27 -12.34 -8.02
N LYS A 43 -15.41 -12.50 -9.01
CA LYS A 43 -14.82 -13.80 -9.34
C LYS A 43 -13.94 -14.34 -8.20
N LEU A 44 -13.16 -13.50 -7.54
CA LEU A 44 -12.38 -13.91 -6.37
C LEU A 44 -13.28 -14.40 -5.24
N ARG A 45 -14.41 -13.71 -4.96
CA ARG A 45 -15.37 -14.16 -3.95
C ARG A 45 -16.06 -15.47 -4.33
N GLN A 46 -16.37 -15.68 -5.60
CA GLN A 46 -16.93 -16.95 -6.09
C GLN A 46 -15.96 -18.13 -5.89
N VAL A 47 -14.65 -17.89 -6.06
CA VAL A 47 -13.63 -18.94 -5.98
C VAL A 47 -13.17 -19.20 -4.54
N HIS A 48 -12.93 -18.14 -3.76
CA HIS A 48 -12.29 -18.22 -2.45
C HIS A 48 -13.25 -18.02 -1.27
N GLY A 49 -14.50 -17.65 -1.54
CA GLY A 49 -15.47 -17.41 -0.48
C GLY A 49 -15.18 -16.12 0.32
N TRP A 50 -15.59 -16.15 1.60
CA TRP A 50 -15.60 -14.98 2.48
C TRP A 50 -14.60 -15.05 3.63
N ASP A 51 -13.94 -16.19 3.82
CA ASP A 51 -12.99 -16.40 4.91
C ASP A 51 -11.61 -15.77 4.62
N VAL A 52 -11.40 -15.33 3.38
CA VAL A 52 -10.19 -14.64 2.96
C VAL A 52 -10.46 -13.14 2.89
N HIS A 53 -9.64 -12.36 3.58
CA HIS A 53 -9.65 -10.91 3.43
C HIS A 53 -9.06 -10.50 2.08
N LEU A 54 -9.81 -9.74 1.31
CA LEU A 54 -9.35 -9.18 0.04
C LEU A 54 -9.17 -7.69 0.18
N LEU A 55 -8.11 -7.16 -0.35
CA LEU A 55 -7.85 -5.73 -0.45
C LEU A 55 -7.46 -5.37 -1.89
N HIS A 56 -7.53 -4.09 -2.22
CA HIS A 56 -7.13 -3.60 -3.53
C HIS A 56 -6.34 -2.31 -3.40
N ASP A 57 -5.13 -2.34 -3.92
CA ASP A 57 -4.30 -1.15 -4.07
C ASP A 57 -4.57 -0.52 -5.45
N VAL A 58 -5.09 0.70 -5.44
CA VAL A 58 -5.36 1.49 -6.65
C VAL A 58 -4.13 2.28 -7.07
N HIS A 59 -3.23 2.55 -6.14
CA HIS A 59 -1.93 3.15 -6.36
C HIS A 59 -2.01 4.53 -7.04
N HIS A 60 -2.81 5.43 -6.43
CA HIS A 60 -2.95 6.86 -6.75
C HIS A 60 -3.55 7.21 -8.12
N ARG A 61 -4.23 6.25 -8.81
CA ARG A 61 -4.57 6.40 -10.23
C ARG A 61 -5.91 7.06 -10.54
N LEU A 62 -6.78 7.23 -9.55
CA LEU A 62 -8.14 7.70 -9.80
C LEU A 62 -8.33 9.16 -9.40
N THR A 63 -9.28 9.80 -10.05
CA THR A 63 -9.87 11.04 -9.55
C THR A 63 -10.85 10.75 -8.40
N PRO A 64 -11.19 11.72 -7.55
CA PRO A 64 -12.12 11.49 -6.44
C PRO A 64 -13.49 10.94 -6.87
N ILE A 65 -14.00 11.35 -8.03
CA ILE A 65 -15.28 10.85 -8.56
C ILE A 65 -15.17 9.39 -9.01
N GLU A 66 -14.10 9.05 -9.70
CA GLU A 66 -13.83 7.67 -10.13
C GLU A 66 -13.60 6.75 -8.93
N ALA A 67 -12.85 7.24 -7.94
CA ALA A 67 -12.60 6.56 -6.67
C ALA A 67 -13.90 6.29 -5.90
N ALA A 68 -14.79 7.28 -5.81
CA ALA A 68 -16.10 7.13 -5.17
C ALA A 68 -16.95 6.05 -5.88
N ARG A 69 -16.95 6.03 -7.20
CA ARG A 69 -17.64 5.00 -8.00
C ARG A 69 -17.07 3.60 -7.78
N LEU A 70 -15.74 3.49 -7.77
CA LEU A 70 -15.08 2.21 -7.51
C LEU A 70 -15.41 1.71 -6.10
N GLY A 71 -15.25 2.56 -5.09
CA GLY A 71 -15.55 2.24 -3.69
C GLY A 71 -16.98 1.71 -3.52
N GLN A 72 -17.96 2.41 -4.12
CA GLN A 72 -19.36 2.00 -4.07
C GLN A 72 -19.60 0.66 -4.79
N SER A 73 -18.99 0.44 -5.96
CA SER A 73 -19.14 -0.80 -6.71
C SER A 73 -18.53 -2.02 -6.02
N LEU A 74 -17.55 -1.82 -5.13
CA LEU A 74 -16.86 -2.87 -4.38
C LEU A 74 -17.47 -3.14 -2.99
N GLU A 75 -18.40 -2.33 -2.49
CA GLU A 75 -19.07 -2.58 -1.20
C GLU A 75 -19.64 -4.00 -1.06
N PRO A 76 -20.33 -4.58 -2.08
CA PRO A 76 -20.83 -5.95 -1.99
C PRO A 76 -19.72 -6.99 -1.79
N MET A 77 -18.49 -6.67 -2.17
CA MET A 77 -17.35 -7.57 -2.08
C MET A 77 -16.69 -7.54 -0.69
N ARG A 78 -17.07 -6.62 0.21
CA ARG A 78 -16.57 -6.50 1.58
C ARG A 78 -15.06 -6.56 1.64
N LEU A 79 -14.40 -5.61 0.99
CA LEU A 79 -12.95 -5.52 1.01
C LEU A 79 -12.45 -5.18 2.40
N PHE A 80 -11.26 -5.65 2.73
CA PHE A 80 -10.53 -5.26 3.93
C PHE A 80 -10.19 -3.77 3.88
N TRP A 81 -9.70 -3.30 2.71
CA TRP A 81 -9.59 -1.89 2.35
C TRP A 81 -9.45 -1.66 0.83
N LEU A 82 -9.66 -0.41 0.44
CA LEU A 82 -9.14 0.17 -0.79
C LEU A 82 -7.97 1.06 -0.44
N GLU A 83 -6.81 0.80 -1.06
CA GLU A 83 -5.56 1.49 -0.80
C GLU A 83 -5.27 2.51 -1.87
N ASP A 84 -4.70 3.65 -1.46
CA ASP A 84 -4.17 4.72 -2.30
C ASP A 84 -5.07 5.05 -3.50
N ILE A 85 -6.34 5.19 -3.20
CA ILE A 85 -7.41 5.28 -4.22
C ILE A 85 -7.31 6.54 -5.07
N VAL A 86 -6.76 7.61 -4.51
CA VAL A 86 -6.44 8.88 -5.19
C VAL A 86 -5.02 9.32 -4.81
N PRO A 87 -4.39 10.27 -5.54
CA PRO A 87 -3.12 10.85 -5.12
C PRO A 87 -3.16 11.31 -3.66
N ALA A 88 -2.14 10.93 -2.89
CA ALA A 88 -2.09 11.15 -1.44
C ALA A 88 -2.10 12.65 -1.06
N GLU A 89 -1.63 13.52 -1.94
CA GLU A 89 -1.68 14.97 -1.80
C GLU A 89 -3.09 15.56 -2.01
N ASN A 90 -4.01 14.82 -2.65
CA ASN A 90 -5.40 15.23 -2.87
C ASN A 90 -6.30 14.84 -1.68
N GLN A 91 -5.97 15.30 -0.49
CA GLN A 91 -6.67 14.93 0.73
C GLN A 91 -8.14 15.36 0.76
N GLU A 92 -8.47 16.51 0.17
CA GLU A 92 -9.86 16.98 0.06
C GLU A 92 -10.74 15.99 -0.73
N GLY A 93 -10.15 15.26 -1.67
CA GLY A 93 -10.83 14.22 -2.45
C GLY A 93 -11.39 13.08 -1.59
N PHE A 94 -10.75 12.78 -0.46
CA PHE A 94 -11.22 11.73 0.46
C PHE A 94 -12.59 12.05 1.06
N ARG A 95 -12.97 13.33 1.23
CA ARG A 95 -14.32 13.72 1.68
C ARG A 95 -15.39 13.30 0.67
N ILE A 96 -15.11 13.48 -0.63
CA ILE A 96 -16.02 13.02 -1.69
C ILE A 96 -16.16 11.52 -1.64
N ILE A 97 -15.04 10.81 -1.55
CA ILE A 97 -15.03 9.34 -1.53
C ILE A 97 -15.79 8.81 -0.32
N ARG A 98 -15.46 9.29 0.88
CA ARG A 98 -16.09 8.84 2.14
C ARG A 98 -17.59 9.09 2.18
N ASN A 99 -18.09 10.14 1.53
CA ASN A 99 -19.52 10.42 1.45
C ASN A 99 -20.29 9.45 0.53
N HIS A 100 -19.60 8.67 -0.30
CA HIS A 100 -20.23 7.80 -1.30
C HIS A 100 -19.94 6.31 -1.11
N THR A 101 -19.05 5.95 -0.20
CA THR A 101 -18.77 4.53 0.07
C THR A 101 -18.44 4.27 1.54
N THR A 102 -18.85 3.11 2.01
CA THR A 102 -18.49 2.54 3.30
C THR A 102 -17.33 1.55 3.22
N THR A 103 -16.80 1.29 2.03
CA THR A 103 -15.59 0.46 1.87
C THR A 103 -14.44 1.08 2.65
N PRO A 104 -13.75 0.34 3.54
CA PRO A 104 -12.63 0.87 4.29
C PRO A 104 -11.54 1.42 3.37
N LEU A 105 -10.93 2.54 3.79
CA LEU A 105 -9.90 3.24 3.04
C LEU A 105 -8.56 3.22 3.77
N ALA A 106 -7.49 3.01 3.01
CA ALA A 106 -6.13 3.02 3.50
C ALA A 106 -5.26 3.94 2.63
N VAL A 107 -4.39 4.74 3.25
CA VAL A 107 -3.46 5.63 2.55
C VAL A 107 -2.29 5.98 3.46
N GLY A 108 -1.16 6.35 2.88
CA GLY A 108 -0.09 6.98 3.65
C GLY A 108 1.30 6.41 3.52
N GLU A 109 1.55 5.52 2.59
CA GLU A 109 2.90 4.96 2.36
C GLU A 109 3.94 6.05 2.01
N VAL A 110 3.49 7.14 1.39
CA VAL A 110 4.33 8.30 1.01
C VAL A 110 4.33 9.43 2.03
N PHE A 111 3.62 9.31 3.16
CA PHE A 111 3.54 10.38 4.17
C PHE A 111 4.84 10.46 4.99
N ASN A 112 5.34 11.68 5.13
CA ASN A 112 6.59 11.96 5.82
C ASN A 112 6.41 12.56 7.22
N THR A 113 5.24 13.12 7.49
CA THR A 113 4.95 13.81 8.75
C THR A 113 3.53 13.56 9.23
N ILE A 114 3.28 13.83 10.51
CA ILE A 114 1.92 13.81 11.07
C ILE A 114 0.99 14.82 10.37
N TRP A 115 1.52 15.90 9.82
CA TRP A 115 0.73 16.92 9.14
C TRP A 115 0.16 16.41 7.81
N ASP A 116 0.82 15.43 7.19
CA ASP A 116 0.35 14.81 5.94
C ASP A 116 -0.91 13.96 6.15
N CYS A 117 -1.16 13.50 7.37
CA CYS A 117 -2.29 12.61 7.67
C CYS A 117 -3.27 13.14 8.71
N LYS A 118 -2.94 14.26 9.38
CA LYS A 118 -3.72 14.80 10.48
C LYS A 118 -5.21 14.97 10.12
N ASN A 119 -5.52 15.66 9.03
CA ASN A 119 -6.90 15.92 8.64
C ASN A 119 -7.65 14.63 8.25
N LEU A 120 -6.97 13.71 7.55
CA LEU A 120 -7.55 12.42 7.17
C LEU A 120 -7.95 11.60 8.39
N ILE A 121 -7.16 11.65 9.46
CA ILE A 121 -7.39 10.95 10.71
C ILE A 121 -8.50 11.65 11.52
N GLU A 122 -8.35 12.95 11.80
CA GLU A 122 -9.27 13.73 12.64
C GLU A 122 -10.71 13.75 12.11
N GLU A 123 -10.86 13.79 10.79
CA GLU A 123 -12.17 13.77 10.14
C GLU A 123 -12.66 12.36 9.79
N GLN A 124 -11.93 11.33 10.21
CA GLN A 124 -12.26 9.91 9.96
C GLN A 124 -12.51 9.60 8.48
N LEU A 125 -11.69 10.20 7.62
CA LEU A 125 -11.75 10.00 6.18
C LEU A 125 -11.10 8.70 5.72
N ILE A 126 -10.29 8.08 6.61
CA ILE A 126 -9.61 6.82 6.39
C ILE A 126 -9.81 5.89 7.59
N ASP A 127 -9.62 4.60 7.37
CA ASP A 127 -9.75 3.56 8.39
C ASP A 127 -8.40 2.97 8.78
N TYR A 128 -7.42 3.06 7.86
CA TYR A 128 -6.05 2.59 8.07
C TYR A 128 -5.04 3.63 7.58
N ILE A 129 -4.02 3.86 8.41
CA ILE A 129 -2.87 4.68 8.05
C ILE A 129 -1.70 3.78 7.62
N ARG A 130 -1.20 3.98 6.39
CA ARG A 130 -0.17 3.16 5.74
C ARG A 130 1.26 3.68 5.94
N SER A 131 1.47 4.63 6.85
CA SER A 131 2.80 5.21 7.09
C SER A 131 3.86 4.16 7.40
N THR A 132 5.06 4.37 6.88
CA THR A 132 6.22 3.49 7.09
C THR A 132 7.24 4.13 8.02
N VAL A 133 7.99 3.30 8.74
CA VAL A 133 9.07 3.74 9.63
C VAL A 133 10.07 4.66 8.92
N VAL A 134 10.43 4.33 7.68
CA VAL A 134 11.42 5.08 6.90
C VAL A 134 10.92 6.47 6.54
N HIS A 135 9.76 6.54 5.89
CA HIS A 135 9.23 7.82 5.40
C HIS A 135 8.72 8.70 6.53
N ALA A 136 8.13 8.12 7.57
CA ALA A 136 7.67 8.88 8.74
C ALA A 136 8.81 9.47 9.60
N GLY A 137 10.07 9.20 9.26
CA GLY A 137 11.22 9.71 10.03
C GLY A 137 11.57 8.91 11.28
N GLY A 138 11.31 7.61 11.25
CA GLY A 138 11.64 6.65 12.30
C GLY A 138 10.49 6.33 13.24
N ILE A 139 10.72 5.36 14.12
CA ILE A 139 9.71 4.85 15.07
C ILE A 139 9.12 5.96 15.95
N THR A 140 9.92 6.93 16.36
CA THR A 140 9.45 8.04 17.22
C THR A 140 8.36 8.88 16.54
N HIS A 141 8.49 9.16 15.25
CA HIS A 141 7.48 9.92 14.51
C HIS A 141 6.29 9.05 14.15
N LEU A 142 6.53 7.82 13.71
CA LEU A 142 5.46 6.86 13.41
C LEU A 142 4.56 6.62 14.64
N ARG A 143 5.15 6.55 15.83
CA ARG A 143 4.43 6.46 17.10
C ARG A 143 3.45 7.64 17.29
N ARG A 144 3.86 8.87 17.01
CA ARG A 144 3.00 10.05 17.13
C ARG A 144 1.80 9.99 16.17
N ILE A 145 2.04 9.49 14.97
CA ILE A 145 0.97 9.26 13.98
C ILE A 145 -0.01 8.21 14.52
N ALA A 146 0.50 7.09 15.04
CA ALA A 146 -0.33 6.02 15.58
C ALA A 146 -1.10 6.44 16.84
N ASP A 147 -0.50 7.22 17.73
CA ASP A 147 -1.18 7.76 18.92
C ASP A 147 -2.37 8.66 18.50
N LEU A 148 -2.18 9.54 17.51
CA LEU A 148 -3.27 10.35 16.95
C LEU A 148 -4.33 9.44 16.29
N ALA A 149 -3.92 8.52 15.44
CA ALA A 149 -4.81 7.59 14.75
C ALA A 149 -5.69 6.78 15.73
N GLY A 150 -5.08 6.31 16.82
CA GLY A 150 -5.79 5.55 17.87
C GLY A 150 -6.92 6.33 18.55
N LEU A 151 -6.77 7.66 18.74
CA LEU A 151 -7.82 8.51 19.31
C LEU A 151 -9.08 8.56 18.42
N TYR A 152 -8.90 8.37 17.12
CA TYR A 152 -9.98 8.42 16.12
C TYR A 152 -10.35 7.04 15.56
N HIS A 153 -9.93 5.96 16.24
CA HIS A 153 -10.19 4.57 15.82
C HIS A 153 -9.60 4.17 14.46
N VAL A 154 -8.66 4.93 13.94
CA VAL A 154 -7.89 4.57 12.75
C VAL A 154 -6.79 3.59 13.15
N LYS A 155 -6.67 2.49 12.40
CA LYS A 155 -5.68 1.44 12.67
C LYS A 155 -4.41 1.67 11.87
N THR A 156 -3.30 1.06 12.32
CA THR A 156 -2.07 1.03 11.53
C THR A 156 -2.08 -0.12 10.53
N GLY A 157 -1.45 0.09 9.38
CA GLY A 157 -1.21 -0.92 8.36
C GLY A 157 0.06 -0.54 7.62
N CYS A 158 1.23 -0.70 8.28
CA CYS A 158 2.49 -0.18 7.75
C CYS A 158 2.81 -0.73 6.37
N HIS A 159 3.23 0.16 5.46
CA HIS A 159 3.78 -0.22 4.17
C HIS A 159 5.03 -1.07 4.34
N GLY A 160 5.14 -2.16 3.59
CA GLY A 160 6.19 -3.16 3.74
C GLY A 160 6.57 -3.83 2.42
N ALA A 161 6.61 -3.06 1.33
CA ALA A 161 7.01 -3.54 0.01
C ALA A 161 8.54 -3.66 -0.13
N THR A 162 8.98 -4.25 -1.24
CA THR A 162 10.40 -4.58 -1.49
C THR A 162 11.27 -3.40 -1.90
N ASP A 163 10.71 -2.22 -2.07
CA ASP A 163 11.45 -0.95 -2.20
C ASP A 163 12.07 -0.49 -0.88
N LEU A 164 11.59 -1.04 0.24
CA LEU A 164 12.14 -0.81 1.57
C LEU A 164 13.11 -1.93 1.97
N SER A 165 14.15 -1.59 2.72
CA SER A 165 15.12 -2.60 3.17
C SER A 165 14.53 -3.51 4.27
N PRO A 166 15.11 -4.72 4.47
CA PRO A 166 14.77 -5.58 5.61
C PRO A 166 14.92 -4.89 6.98
N VAL A 167 15.80 -3.88 7.11
CA VAL A 167 15.92 -3.06 8.33
C VAL A 167 14.62 -2.32 8.63
N CYS A 168 13.95 -1.78 7.61
CA CYS A 168 12.65 -1.14 7.77
C CYS A 168 11.60 -2.14 8.27
N MET A 169 11.57 -3.35 7.70
CA MET A 169 10.66 -4.41 8.11
C MET A 169 10.90 -4.84 9.57
N GLY A 170 12.15 -5.06 9.97
CA GLY A 170 12.48 -5.39 11.35
C GLY A 170 12.05 -4.30 12.34
N ALA A 171 12.22 -3.04 11.97
CA ALA A 171 11.77 -1.90 12.77
C ALA A 171 10.24 -1.81 12.84
N ALA A 172 9.55 -2.02 11.70
CA ALA A 172 8.09 -2.02 11.61
C ALA A 172 7.47 -3.11 12.49
N LEU A 173 8.01 -4.34 12.45
CA LEU A 173 7.52 -5.43 13.29
C LEU A 173 7.62 -5.13 14.80
N ASN A 174 8.71 -4.51 15.24
CA ASN A 174 8.86 -4.12 16.64
C ASN A 174 7.86 -3.00 17.01
N PHE A 175 7.58 -2.10 16.09
CA PHE A 175 6.53 -1.09 16.26
C PHE A 175 5.14 -1.74 16.33
N ASP A 176 4.84 -2.68 15.45
CA ASP A 176 3.55 -3.36 15.35
C ASP A 176 3.22 -4.17 16.61
N LEU A 177 4.22 -4.81 17.23
CA LEU A 177 4.06 -5.52 18.50
C LEU A 177 3.74 -4.60 19.68
N TRP A 178 4.11 -3.34 19.58
CA TRP A 178 3.89 -2.36 20.64
C TRP A 178 2.60 -1.56 20.46
N VAL A 179 2.22 -1.23 19.21
CA VAL A 179 1.16 -0.27 18.92
C VAL A 179 -0.23 -0.84 19.28
N PRO A 180 -1.06 -0.10 20.06
CA PRO A 180 -2.36 -0.64 20.51
C PRO A 180 -3.43 -0.68 19.44
N ASN A 181 -3.32 0.14 18.39
CA ASN A 181 -4.26 0.21 17.28
C ASN A 181 -3.74 -0.50 16.02
N PHE A 182 -2.99 -1.58 16.22
CA PHE A 182 -2.50 -2.42 15.12
C PHE A 182 -3.66 -2.94 14.26
N GLY A 183 -3.50 -2.88 12.97
CA GLY A 183 -4.41 -3.46 11.99
C GLY A 183 -3.79 -4.66 11.29
N ILE A 184 -2.81 -4.41 10.44
CA ILE A 184 -2.09 -5.43 9.67
C ILE A 184 -0.72 -4.90 9.25
N GLN A 185 0.24 -5.80 8.99
CA GLN A 185 1.52 -5.49 8.38
C GLN A 185 1.55 -6.00 6.94
N GLU A 186 1.89 -5.14 6.00
CA GLU A 186 2.21 -5.57 4.65
C GLU A 186 3.57 -6.26 4.63
N TYR A 187 3.65 -7.35 3.87
CA TYR A 187 4.89 -8.09 3.71
C TYR A 187 5.07 -8.58 2.27
N MET A 188 6.13 -8.14 1.64
CA MET A 188 6.61 -8.66 0.37
C MET A 188 7.98 -9.30 0.57
N ARG A 189 8.18 -10.50 -0.02
CA ARG A 189 9.46 -11.20 0.09
C ARG A 189 10.51 -10.51 -0.77
N HIS A 190 11.64 -10.18 -0.16
CA HIS A 190 12.81 -9.72 -0.88
C HIS A 190 13.46 -10.83 -1.71
N ALA A 191 14.25 -10.43 -2.70
CA ALA A 191 15.13 -11.35 -3.41
C ALA A 191 16.18 -11.95 -2.43
N GLU A 192 16.63 -13.17 -2.72
CA GLU A 192 17.58 -13.88 -1.86
C GLU A 192 18.87 -13.08 -1.61
N ILE A 193 19.38 -12.43 -2.64
CA ILE A 193 20.57 -11.57 -2.50
C ILE A 193 20.36 -10.39 -1.53
N THR A 194 19.16 -9.84 -1.45
CA THR A 194 18.82 -8.80 -0.47
C THR A 194 18.87 -9.37 0.94
N ASN A 195 18.34 -10.58 1.14
CA ASN A 195 18.36 -11.25 2.44
C ASN A 195 19.78 -11.67 2.85
N GLU A 196 20.65 -11.99 1.89
CA GLU A 196 22.07 -12.24 2.18
C GLU A 196 22.81 -10.97 2.63
N VAL A 197 22.52 -9.83 1.99
CA VAL A 197 23.09 -8.52 2.38
C VAL A 197 22.55 -8.04 3.73
N PHE A 198 21.28 -8.32 3.99
CA PHE A 198 20.59 -7.97 5.22
C PHE A 198 20.10 -9.24 5.93
N PRO A 199 20.99 -10.03 6.55
CA PRO A 199 20.59 -11.21 7.30
C PRO A 199 19.65 -10.80 8.44
N HIS A 200 18.53 -11.51 8.54
CA HIS A 200 17.48 -11.16 9.49
C HIS A 200 16.88 -12.41 10.17
N HIS A 201 16.27 -12.19 11.33
CA HIS A 201 15.68 -13.24 12.15
C HIS A 201 14.16 -13.28 12.11
N TYR A 202 13.51 -12.27 11.51
CA TYR A 202 12.07 -12.32 11.28
C TYR A 202 11.76 -13.35 10.17
N TYR A 203 10.61 -14.00 10.30
CA TYR A 203 10.18 -15.02 9.35
C TYR A 203 8.66 -15.04 9.19
N PHE A 204 8.20 -15.48 8.03
CA PHE A 204 6.79 -15.66 7.73
C PHE A 204 6.40 -17.13 7.90
N SER A 205 5.36 -17.39 8.69
CA SER A 205 4.83 -18.73 8.88
C SER A 205 3.32 -18.70 9.16
N ASN A 206 2.59 -19.58 8.50
CA ASN A 206 1.15 -19.79 8.72
C ASN A 206 0.30 -18.50 8.63
N GLY A 207 0.63 -17.60 7.71
CA GLY A 207 -0.09 -16.32 7.55
C GLY A 207 0.36 -15.20 8.50
N PHE A 208 1.36 -15.46 9.34
CA PHE A 208 1.90 -14.49 10.30
C PHE A 208 3.36 -14.17 10.02
N LEU A 209 3.72 -12.93 10.30
CA LEU A 209 5.10 -12.48 10.30
C LEU A 209 5.58 -12.42 11.76
N HIS A 210 6.68 -13.12 12.04
CA HIS A 210 7.25 -13.26 13.38
C HIS A 210 8.56 -12.48 13.47
N PRO A 211 8.80 -11.69 14.52
CA PRO A 211 10.02 -10.87 14.64
C PRO A 211 11.30 -11.69 14.93
N GLY A 212 11.15 -12.96 15.37
CA GLY A 212 12.25 -13.72 15.93
C GLY A 212 12.59 -13.30 17.37
N GLU A 213 13.68 -13.85 17.90
CA GLU A 213 14.10 -13.62 19.29
C GLU A 213 15.43 -12.84 19.41
N SER A 214 15.97 -12.36 18.31
CA SER A 214 17.23 -11.61 18.33
C SER A 214 17.05 -10.21 18.92
N PRO A 215 18.07 -9.71 19.65
CA PRO A 215 18.03 -8.34 20.18
C PRO A 215 17.86 -7.26 19.12
N GLY A 216 17.29 -6.13 19.50
CA GLY A 216 17.07 -4.99 18.61
C GLY A 216 15.96 -5.26 17.60
N HIS A 217 16.13 -4.78 16.37
CA HIS A 217 15.15 -5.02 15.29
C HIS A 217 15.37 -6.34 14.53
N GLY A 218 16.38 -7.15 14.95
CA GLY A 218 16.61 -8.49 14.40
C GLY A 218 17.15 -8.53 12.97
N VAL A 219 17.75 -7.46 12.47
CA VAL A 219 18.33 -7.37 11.12
C VAL A 219 19.77 -6.83 11.22
N ASP A 220 20.69 -7.47 10.54
CA ASP A 220 22.07 -7.06 10.42
C ASP A 220 22.40 -6.62 8.99
N LEU A 221 23.62 -6.09 8.79
CA LEU A 221 24.15 -5.75 7.47
C LEU A 221 25.50 -6.46 7.27
N ASP A 222 25.58 -7.29 6.24
CA ASP A 222 26.86 -7.80 5.75
C ASP A 222 27.56 -6.71 4.92
N GLU A 223 28.39 -5.90 5.57
CA GLU A 223 29.12 -4.80 4.94
C GLU A 223 30.06 -5.26 3.81
N LYS A 224 30.62 -6.47 3.93
CA LYS A 224 31.54 -7.02 2.91
C LYS A 224 30.76 -7.42 1.65
N LEU A 225 29.59 -7.99 1.83
CA LEU A 225 28.72 -8.34 0.71
C LEU A 225 28.12 -7.06 0.12
N ALA A 226 27.64 -6.14 0.94
CA ALA A 226 27.08 -4.85 0.52
C ALA A 226 28.08 -4.04 -0.34
N ALA A 227 29.39 -4.09 -0.01
CA ALA A 227 30.43 -3.41 -0.79
C ALA A 227 30.54 -3.88 -2.26
N LYS A 228 30.01 -5.06 -2.59
CA LYS A 228 29.93 -5.55 -3.98
C LYS A 228 28.84 -4.86 -4.81
N TYR A 229 27.93 -4.14 -4.15
CA TYR A 229 26.82 -3.42 -4.76
C TYR A 229 26.95 -1.93 -4.48
N PRO A 230 27.90 -1.23 -5.10
CA PRO A 230 28.12 0.19 -4.85
C PRO A 230 26.87 0.99 -5.26
N TYR A 231 26.61 2.05 -4.51
CA TYR A 231 25.52 2.97 -4.84
C TYR A 231 25.64 3.47 -6.28
N GLN A 232 24.59 3.29 -7.04
CA GLN A 232 24.43 3.85 -8.38
C GLN A 232 23.35 4.92 -8.31
N ARG A 233 23.70 6.14 -8.72
CA ARG A 233 22.74 7.22 -8.77
C ARG A 233 21.71 6.90 -9.86
N ALA A 234 20.47 6.67 -9.47
CA ALA A 234 19.36 6.59 -10.40
C ALA A 234 18.98 8.02 -10.82
N TYR A 235 19.06 8.29 -12.12
CA TYR A 235 18.39 9.47 -12.68
C TYR A 235 16.97 9.01 -13.04
N LEU A 236 15.99 9.51 -12.32
CA LEU A 236 14.62 9.47 -12.81
C LEU A 236 14.54 10.50 -13.94
N PRO A 237 14.02 10.13 -15.12
CA PRO A 237 13.85 11.06 -16.23
C PRO A 237 12.91 12.20 -15.91
#